data_6eb78150663cae89a10e0a766cef148e
#
_entry.id   6eb78150663cae89a10e0a766cef148e
#
_cell.length_a   1.000
_cell.length_b   1.000
_cell.length_c   1.000
_cell.angle_alpha   90.00
_cell.angle_beta   90.00
_cell.angle_gamma   90.00
#
_symmetry.space_group_name_H-M   'P 1'
#
loop_
_entity.id
_entity.type
_entity.pdbx_description
1 polymer ?
#
loop_
_entity_poly.entity_id
_entity_poly.type
_entity_poly.pdbx_seq_one_letter_code
_entity_poly.pdbx_strand_id
1 'polypeptide(L)'
;MLIYKILRSDEWSELQANGETAGAPIDRKDGYIHFSTASQAQETADKHFAGVENLFIAAIDSDAIETDLKWEVSRGGVKFPHLYAMLKLSSVEWCVSLPLVEGRHNFPGTMV
;
A
#
# COMPACT_ATOMS: atom_id res chain seq x y z
N MET A 1 10.62 -9.10 4.65
CA MET A 1 10.81 -8.03 3.65
C MET A 1 9.72 -6.98 3.80
N LEU A 2 10.00 -5.76 3.42
CA LEU A 2 8.99 -4.71 3.43
C LEU A 2 8.13 -4.77 2.16
N ILE A 3 6.83 -4.60 2.34
CA ILE A 3 5.87 -4.37 1.27
C ILE A 3 5.18 -3.04 1.54
N TYR A 4 4.53 -2.47 0.54
CA TYR A 4 4.11 -1.08 0.58
C TYR A 4 2.65 -0.92 0.19
N LYS A 5 1.97 -0.01 0.90
CA LYS A 5 0.58 0.38 0.61
C LYS A 5 0.54 1.87 0.36
N ILE A 6 -0.01 2.26 -0.79
CA ILE A 6 -0.29 3.66 -1.08
C ILE A 6 -1.67 3.98 -0.51
N LEU A 7 -1.76 5.02 0.30
CA LEU A 7 -2.98 5.41 1.00
C LEU A 7 -3.37 6.84 0.61
N ARG A 8 -4.66 7.07 0.41
CA ARG A 8 -5.19 8.43 0.38
C ARG A 8 -5.23 8.98 1.79
N SER A 9 -5.33 10.30 1.92
CA SER A 9 -5.25 10.92 3.25
C SER A 9 -6.39 10.47 4.17
N ASP A 10 -7.58 10.28 3.66
CA ASP A 10 -8.72 9.77 4.45
C ASP A 10 -8.51 8.31 4.87
N GLU A 11 -7.87 7.51 4.04
CA GLU A 11 -7.55 6.11 4.36
C GLU A 11 -6.50 6.01 5.46
N TRP A 12 -5.48 6.86 5.40
CA TRP A 12 -4.47 6.94 6.46
C TRP A 12 -5.08 7.43 7.78
N SER A 13 -5.95 8.45 7.71
CA SER A 13 -6.66 8.96 8.88
C SER A 13 -7.54 7.89 9.52
N GLU A 14 -8.26 7.10 8.71
CA GLU A 14 -9.08 5.99 9.20
C GLU A 14 -8.23 4.96 9.95
N LEU A 15 -7.10 4.57 9.35
CA LEU A 15 -6.19 3.60 9.98
C LEU A 15 -5.69 4.09 11.34
N GLN A 16 -5.30 5.37 11.41
CA GLN A 16 -4.83 5.97 12.65
C GLN A 16 -5.94 6.06 13.72
N ALA A 17 -7.14 6.44 13.30
CA ALA A 17 -8.26 6.62 14.22
C ALA A 17 -8.79 5.30 14.76
N ASN A 18 -8.88 4.27 13.91
CA ASN A 18 -9.51 3.00 14.26
C ASN A 18 -8.50 1.91 14.66
N GLY A 19 -7.22 2.11 14.38
CA GLY A 19 -6.17 1.13 14.66
C GLY A 19 -6.13 -0.01 13.65
N GLU A 20 -7.06 -0.05 12.70
CA GLU A 20 -7.12 -1.05 11.64
C GLU A 20 -8.01 -0.58 10.49
N THR A 21 -7.84 -1.18 9.33
CA THR A 21 -8.66 -0.88 8.15
C THR A 21 -8.84 -2.09 7.26
N ALA A 22 -9.97 -2.15 6.56
CA ALA A 22 -10.21 -3.13 5.51
C ALA A 22 -9.67 -2.65 4.15
N GLY A 23 -9.04 -1.49 4.12
CA GLY A 23 -8.41 -0.93 2.93
C GLY A 23 -9.26 0.07 2.18
N ALA A 24 -8.81 0.40 0.97
CA ALA A 24 -9.49 1.30 0.06
C ALA A 24 -10.76 0.67 -0.52
N PRO A 25 -11.64 1.43 -1.19
CA PRO A 25 -12.82 0.86 -1.81
C PRO A 25 -12.55 -0.32 -2.74
N ILE A 26 -11.47 -0.28 -3.52
CA ILE A 26 -11.11 -1.40 -4.41
C ILE A 26 -10.69 -2.64 -3.61
N ASP A 27 -10.02 -2.46 -2.47
CA ASP A 27 -9.65 -3.56 -1.59
C ASP A 27 -10.89 -4.26 -1.03
N ARG A 28 -11.85 -3.47 -0.57
CA ARG A 28 -13.11 -3.98 0.00
C ARG A 28 -13.93 -4.72 -1.06
N LYS A 29 -13.94 -4.21 -2.28
CA LYS A 29 -14.63 -4.83 -3.42
C LYS A 29 -14.00 -6.18 -3.78
N ASP A 30 -12.67 -6.24 -3.82
CA ASP A 30 -11.93 -7.44 -4.22
C ASP A 30 -11.81 -8.47 -3.09
N GLY A 31 -12.02 -8.06 -1.85
CA GLY A 31 -11.98 -8.95 -0.69
C GLY A 31 -10.57 -9.16 -0.11
N TYR A 32 -9.60 -8.35 -0.50
CA TYR A 32 -8.24 -8.38 0.04
C TYR A 32 -7.56 -7.03 -0.17
N ILE A 33 -6.59 -6.71 0.69
CA ILE A 33 -5.86 -5.45 0.60
C ILE A 33 -4.68 -5.62 -0.37
N HIS A 34 -4.57 -4.71 -1.33
CA HIS A 34 -3.52 -4.71 -2.35
C HIS A 34 -2.27 -4.00 -1.84
N PHE A 35 -1.13 -4.68 -1.96
CA PHE A 35 0.19 -4.13 -1.65
C PHE A 35 1.09 -4.21 -2.88
N SER A 36 2.24 -3.57 -2.79
CA SER A 36 3.29 -3.62 -3.81
C SER A 36 4.64 -3.87 -3.16
N THR A 37 5.55 -4.50 -3.90
CA THR A 37 6.96 -4.49 -3.53
C THR A 37 7.54 -3.12 -3.87
N ALA A 38 8.78 -2.85 -3.42
CA ALA A 38 9.45 -1.58 -3.75
C ALA A 38 9.56 -1.36 -5.28
N SER A 39 9.86 -2.42 -6.02
CA SER A 39 10.01 -2.33 -7.48
C SER A 39 8.66 -2.16 -8.21
N GLN A 40 7.56 -2.57 -7.59
CA GLN A 40 6.21 -2.46 -8.18
C GLN A 40 5.52 -1.14 -7.87
N ALA A 41 5.94 -0.45 -6.80
CA ALA A 41 5.20 0.69 -6.26
C ALA A 41 5.07 1.86 -7.25
N GLN A 42 6.11 2.18 -8.01
CA GLN A 42 6.06 3.27 -8.97
C GLN A 42 5.01 3.01 -10.05
N GLU A 43 4.98 1.79 -10.60
CA GLU A 43 3.99 1.43 -11.62
C GLU A 43 2.58 1.47 -11.06
N THR A 44 2.40 1.02 -9.81
CA THR A 44 1.10 1.09 -9.14
C THR A 44 0.63 2.53 -9.02
N ALA A 45 1.52 3.45 -8.62
CA ALA A 45 1.20 4.86 -8.52
C ALA A 45 0.87 5.46 -9.89
N ASP A 46 1.65 5.13 -10.92
CA ASP A 46 1.44 5.64 -12.26
C ASP A 46 0.10 5.19 -12.86
N LYS A 47 -0.31 3.96 -12.59
CA LYS A 47 -1.54 3.40 -13.16
C LYS A 47 -2.80 3.78 -12.38
N HIS A 48 -2.73 3.79 -11.06
CA HIS A 48 -3.93 3.92 -10.22
C HIS A 48 -4.06 5.25 -9.50
N PHE A 49 -2.98 6.03 -9.42
CA PHE A 49 -2.95 7.27 -8.66
C PHE A 49 -2.40 8.44 -9.46
N ALA A 50 -2.38 8.34 -10.80
CA ALA A 50 -1.84 9.41 -11.65
C ALA A 50 -2.47 10.76 -11.31
N GLY A 51 -1.63 11.75 -10.98
CA GLY A 51 -2.08 13.10 -10.66
C GLY A 51 -2.74 13.27 -9.30
N VAL A 52 -2.85 12.22 -8.50
CA VAL A 52 -3.48 12.30 -7.18
C VAL A 52 -2.50 12.88 -6.16
N GLU A 53 -2.92 13.94 -5.47
CA GLU A 53 -2.15 14.60 -4.43
C GLU A 53 -2.52 14.08 -3.04
N ASN A 54 -1.71 14.44 -2.05
CA ASN A 54 -1.95 14.13 -0.63
C ASN A 54 -1.98 12.62 -0.35
N LEU A 55 -1.14 11.87 -1.05
CA LEU A 55 -0.97 10.44 -0.80
C LEU A 55 0.07 10.19 0.29
N PHE A 56 -0.02 9.01 0.88
CA PHE A 56 0.96 8.48 1.81
C PHE A 56 1.45 7.13 1.33
N ILE A 57 2.66 6.76 1.72
CA ILE A 57 3.20 5.42 1.50
C ILE A 57 3.53 4.80 2.85
N ALA A 58 2.95 3.64 3.11
CA ALA A 58 3.19 2.89 4.34
C ALA A 58 4.02 1.64 4.03
N ALA A 59 4.98 1.36 4.90
CA ALA A 59 5.80 0.16 4.83
C ALA A 59 5.34 -0.83 5.90
N ILE A 60 5.13 -2.08 5.49
CA ILE A 60 4.69 -3.17 6.36
C ILE A 60 5.66 -4.34 6.20
N ASP A 61 6.10 -4.92 7.31
CA ASP A 61 6.91 -6.13 7.25
C ASP A 61 6.00 -7.32 6.88
N SER A 62 6.27 -7.94 5.74
CA SER A 62 5.48 -9.07 5.27
C SER A 62 5.47 -10.25 6.25
N ASP A 63 6.54 -10.41 7.03
CA ASP A 63 6.63 -11.48 8.03
C ASP A 63 5.62 -11.27 9.18
N ALA A 64 5.32 -10.03 9.51
CA ALA A 64 4.37 -9.69 10.57
C ALA A 64 2.92 -10.04 10.20
N ILE A 65 2.62 -10.18 8.91
CA ILE A 65 1.26 -10.46 8.40
C ILE A 65 1.23 -11.72 7.54
N GLU A 66 2.24 -12.56 7.67
CA GLU A 66 2.45 -13.75 6.83
C GLU A 66 1.25 -14.70 6.81
N THR A 67 0.56 -14.87 7.94
CA THR A 67 -0.55 -15.83 8.07
C THR A 67 -1.66 -15.59 7.04
N ASP A 68 -1.99 -14.32 6.78
CA ASP A 68 -3.09 -13.94 5.90
C ASP A 68 -2.62 -13.29 4.58
N LEU A 69 -1.31 -13.32 4.33
CA LEU A 69 -0.73 -12.72 3.13
C LEU A 69 -0.55 -13.78 2.05
N LYS A 70 -1.01 -13.46 0.84
CA LYS A 70 -0.84 -14.32 -0.33
C LYS A 70 -0.16 -13.54 -1.45
N TRP A 71 0.74 -14.20 -2.15
CA TRP A 71 1.40 -13.65 -3.34
C TRP A 71 0.67 -14.20 -4.55
N GLU A 72 -0.04 -13.33 -5.26
CA GLU A 72 -0.95 -13.74 -6.33
C GLU A 72 -0.65 -12.99 -7.62
N VAL A 73 -0.81 -13.68 -8.75
CA VAL A 73 -0.61 -13.08 -10.07
C VAL A 73 -1.67 -12.00 -10.29
N SER A 74 -1.22 -10.84 -10.73
CA SER A 74 -2.06 -9.71 -11.06
C SER A 74 -1.57 -9.10 -12.37
N ARG A 75 -1.48 -7.76 -12.46
CA ARG A 75 -1.07 -7.07 -13.69
C ARG A 75 0.24 -7.62 -14.26
N GLY A 76 0.27 -7.81 -15.59
CA GLY A 76 1.50 -8.20 -16.30
C GLY A 76 2.04 -9.58 -15.96
N GLY A 77 1.25 -10.42 -15.31
CA GLY A 77 1.66 -11.77 -14.97
C GLY A 77 2.61 -11.88 -13.79
N VAL A 78 2.90 -10.79 -13.09
CA VAL A 78 3.75 -10.81 -11.89
C VAL A 78 2.90 -10.92 -10.63
N LYS A 79 3.50 -11.46 -9.57
CA LYS A 79 2.81 -11.62 -8.30
C LYS A 79 2.88 -10.35 -7.47
N PHE A 80 1.75 -10.02 -6.86
CA PHE A 80 1.62 -8.91 -5.90
C PHE A 80 1.19 -9.47 -4.54
N PRO A 81 1.62 -8.85 -3.44
CA PRO A 81 1.17 -9.30 -2.12
C PRO A 81 -0.25 -8.81 -1.83
N HIS A 82 -1.12 -9.74 -1.44
CA HIS A 82 -2.52 -9.48 -1.10
C HIS A 82 -2.80 -9.94 0.33
N LEU A 83 -3.34 -9.06 1.16
CA LEU A 83 -3.65 -9.37 2.56
C LEU A 83 -5.14 -9.70 2.70
N TYR A 84 -5.43 -10.91 3.16
CA TYR A 84 -6.79 -11.41 3.39
C TYR A 84 -7.20 -11.24 4.87
N ALA A 85 -6.95 -10.05 5.41
CA ALA A 85 -7.31 -9.67 6.77
C ALA A 85 -7.31 -8.15 6.87
N MET A 86 -7.76 -7.61 8.00
CA MET A 86 -7.63 -6.18 8.28
C MET A 86 -6.16 -5.82 8.42
N LEU A 87 -5.76 -4.69 7.86
CA LEU A 87 -4.43 -4.12 8.10
C LEU A 87 -4.47 -3.38 9.44
N LYS A 88 -3.58 -3.76 10.35
CA LYS A 88 -3.49 -3.13 11.65
C LYS A 88 -2.42 -2.04 11.67
N LEU A 89 -2.72 -0.94 12.35
CA LEU A 89 -1.75 0.15 12.53
C LEU A 89 -0.45 -0.35 13.16
N SER A 90 -0.56 -1.32 14.08
CA SER A 90 0.61 -1.93 14.73
C SER A 90 1.54 -2.68 13.76
N SER A 91 1.07 -3.02 12.57
CA SER A 91 1.88 -3.68 11.54
C SER A 91 2.63 -2.69 10.64
N VAL A 92 2.34 -1.40 10.76
CA VAL A 92 2.99 -0.36 9.96
C VAL A 92 4.34 -0.01 10.57
N GLU A 93 5.41 -0.27 9.83
CA GLU A 93 6.77 0.05 10.25
C GLU A 93 7.02 1.56 10.18
N TRP A 94 6.59 2.18 9.09
CA TRP A 94 6.62 3.62 8.92
C TRP A 94 5.60 4.04 7.86
N CYS A 95 5.21 5.31 7.92
CA CYS A 95 4.33 5.89 6.91
C CYS A 95 4.73 7.34 6.71
N VAL A 96 4.95 7.73 5.47
CA VAL A 96 5.37 9.08 5.11
C VAL A 96 4.55 9.60 3.93
N SER A 97 4.57 10.90 3.76
CA SER A 97 3.96 11.56 2.61
C SER A 97 4.58 11.07 1.30
N LEU A 98 3.74 10.88 0.29
CA LEU A 98 4.17 10.53 -1.07
C LEU A 98 3.87 11.72 -1.98
N PRO A 99 4.82 12.66 -2.11
CA PRO A 99 4.56 13.90 -2.84
C PRO A 99 4.48 13.69 -4.35
N LEU A 100 3.63 14.50 -4.98
CA LEU A 100 3.55 14.56 -6.44
C LEU A 100 4.49 15.67 -6.91
N VAL A 101 5.50 15.30 -7.68
CA VAL A 101 6.52 16.21 -8.20
C VAL A 101 6.55 16.11 -9.72
N GLU A 102 6.27 17.22 -10.38
CA GLU A 102 6.27 17.29 -11.85
C GLU A 102 5.41 16.20 -12.50
N GLY A 103 4.24 15.94 -11.91
CA GLY A 103 3.28 14.98 -12.42
C GLY A 103 3.54 13.52 -12.05
N ARG A 104 4.59 13.22 -11.30
CA ARG A 104 4.88 11.86 -10.83
C ARG A 104 5.10 11.84 -9.32
N HIS A 105 4.77 10.71 -8.71
CA HIS A 105 4.98 10.52 -7.28
C HIS A 105 6.46 10.26 -7.00
N ASN A 106 6.98 10.95 -5.99
CA ASN A 106 8.37 10.87 -5.58
C ASN A 106 8.51 9.98 -4.35
N PHE A 107 8.99 8.76 -4.56
CA PHE A 107 9.11 7.76 -3.50
C PHE A 107 10.33 7.99 -2.62
N PRO A 108 10.24 7.61 -1.31
CA PRO A 108 11.39 7.73 -0.42
C PRO A 108 12.56 6.88 -0.92
N GLY A 109 13.79 7.41 -0.79
CA GLY A 109 14.99 6.69 -1.19
C GLY A 109 15.35 5.50 -0.30
N THR A 110 14.64 5.35 0.82
CA THR A 110 14.86 4.27 1.79
C THR A 110 14.07 3.00 1.47
N MET A 111 13.27 2.99 0.42
CA MET A 111 12.50 1.81 0.02
C MET A 111 13.43 0.72 -0.53
N VAL A 112 13.21 -0.49 -0.07
CA VAL A 112 14.00 -1.67 -0.47
C VAL A 112 13.09 -2.83 -0.85
#